data_eb928611d972644633997a3fada2e41b
#
_entry.id   eb928611d972644633997a3fada2e41b
#
_cell.length_a   1.000
_cell.length_b   1.000
_cell.length_c   1.000
_cell.angle_alpha   90.00
_cell.angle_beta   90.00
_cell.angle_gamma   90.00
#
_symmetry.space_group_name_H-M   'P 1'
#
loop_
_entity.id
_entity.type
_entity.pdbx_description
1 polymer ?
#
loop_
_entity_poly.entity_id
_entity_poly.type
_entity_poly.pdbx_seq_one_letter_code
_entity_poly.pdbx_strand_id
1 'polypeptide(L)'
;MGQFVIKETKTGFVFNLKASNGQVIATSEVYTTEAACKNGIESVKKNAPIANLEDQTVEPVEKAVNPKFEVYEDKAGEYRFRLKAKNGEVIAASEGYKAKASCLNGVESVQKNAPEADVVAAE
;
A
#
# COMPACT_ATOMS: atom_id res chain seq x y z
N MET A 1 -13.31 1.02 -10.22
CA MET A 1 -12.25 0.04 -10.03
C MET A 1 -10.91 0.70 -10.17
N GLY A 2 -9.94 0.26 -9.37
CA GLY A 2 -8.61 0.84 -9.41
C GLY A 2 -7.71 0.19 -10.45
N GLN A 3 -6.48 0.66 -10.51
CA GLN A 3 -5.45 0.11 -11.40
C GLN A 3 -4.12 0.05 -10.66
N PHE A 4 -3.38 -1.03 -10.89
CA PHE A 4 -1.95 -1.08 -10.57
C PHE A 4 -1.19 -0.64 -11.82
N VAL A 5 -0.39 0.40 -11.69
CA VAL A 5 0.41 0.91 -12.80
C VAL A 5 1.87 0.58 -12.55
N ILE A 6 2.46 -0.23 -13.41
CA ILE A 6 3.88 -0.59 -13.33
C ILE A 6 4.70 0.45 -14.09
N LYS A 7 5.74 0.96 -13.45
CA LYS A 7 6.61 1.98 -14.02
C LYS A 7 8.06 1.55 -13.90
N GLU A 8 8.80 1.64 -14.99
CA GLU A 8 10.23 1.38 -14.96
C GLU A 8 10.97 2.63 -14.47
N THR A 9 11.92 2.43 -13.56
CA THR A 9 12.78 3.48 -13.04
C THR A 9 14.23 3.18 -13.44
N LYS A 10 15.14 4.08 -13.08
CA LYS A 10 16.57 3.88 -13.38
C LYS A 10 17.16 2.62 -12.74
N THR A 11 16.61 2.20 -11.62
CA THR A 11 17.15 1.08 -10.84
C THR A 11 16.25 -0.15 -10.85
N GLY A 12 15.08 -0.10 -11.50
CA GLY A 12 14.18 -1.24 -11.55
C GLY A 12 12.75 -0.85 -11.85
N PHE A 13 11.82 -1.48 -11.16
CA PHE A 13 10.39 -1.34 -11.41
C PHE A 13 9.65 -1.04 -10.11
N VAL A 14 8.68 -0.14 -10.18
CA VAL A 14 7.76 0.14 -9.08
C VAL A 14 6.34 -0.01 -9.58
N PHE A 15 5.39 -0.22 -8.65
CA PHE A 15 3.98 -0.09 -9.00
C PHE A 15 3.33 0.96 -8.13
N ASN A 16 2.32 1.59 -8.70
CA ASN A 16 1.42 2.48 -7.98
C ASN A 16 0.03 1.88 -8.05
N LEU A 17 -0.69 1.91 -6.94
CA LEU A 17 -2.11 1.55 -6.94
C LEU A 17 -2.90 2.85 -7.02
N LYS A 18 -3.69 2.99 -8.07
CA LYS A 18 -4.58 4.13 -8.26
C LYS A 18 -6.01 3.72 -7.94
N ALA A 19 -6.71 4.58 -7.23
CA ALA A 19 -8.14 4.41 -7.01
C ALA A 19 -8.92 4.73 -8.27
N SER A 20 -10.22 4.46 -8.26
CA SER A 20 -11.07 4.70 -9.44
C SER A 20 -11.11 6.17 -9.85
N ASN A 21 -10.81 7.10 -8.93
CA ASN A 21 -10.73 8.54 -9.24
C ASN A 21 -9.37 8.96 -9.83
N GLY A 22 -8.45 8.00 -10.05
CA GLY A 22 -7.13 8.26 -10.62
C GLY A 22 -6.06 8.68 -9.63
N GLN A 23 -6.37 8.80 -8.34
CA GLN A 23 -5.39 9.17 -7.33
C GLN A 23 -4.54 7.98 -6.93
N VAL A 24 -3.22 8.21 -6.76
CA VAL A 24 -2.31 7.19 -6.25
C VAL A 24 -2.55 7.04 -4.75
N ILE A 25 -2.92 5.84 -4.33
CA ILE A 25 -3.21 5.55 -2.92
C ILE A 25 -2.13 4.71 -2.25
N ALA A 26 -1.29 4.03 -3.03
CA ALA A 26 -0.17 3.27 -2.47
C ALA A 26 0.90 3.09 -3.53
N THR A 27 2.16 2.99 -3.07
CA THR A 27 3.33 2.84 -3.93
C THR A 27 4.20 1.72 -3.38
N SER A 28 4.81 0.95 -4.28
CA SER A 28 5.71 -0.13 -3.88
C SER A 28 7.14 0.37 -3.70
N GLU A 29 7.98 -0.52 -3.15
CA GLU A 29 9.42 -0.37 -3.23
C GLU A 29 9.88 -0.66 -4.66
N VAL A 30 11.18 -0.42 -4.92
CA VAL A 30 11.77 -0.72 -6.22
C VAL A 30 12.11 -2.20 -6.31
N TYR A 31 11.60 -2.86 -7.34
CA TYR A 31 11.92 -4.25 -7.65
C TYR A 31 12.94 -4.30 -8.77
N THR A 32 13.84 -5.27 -8.74
CA THR A 32 14.90 -5.37 -9.74
C THR A 32 14.39 -5.91 -11.07
N THR A 33 13.27 -6.63 -11.08
CA THR A 33 12.70 -7.17 -12.32
C THR A 33 11.20 -6.87 -12.37
N GLU A 34 10.67 -6.86 -13.58
CA GLU A 34 9.23 -6.69 -13.78
C GLU A 34 8.45 -7.86 -13.16
N ALA A 35 8.98 -9.09 -13.28
CA ALA A 35 8.34 -10.25 -12.68
C ALA A 35 8.20 -10.13 -11.18
N ALA A 36 9.24 -9.63 -10.50
CA ALA A 36 9.19 -9.40 -9.06
C ALA A 36 8.16 -8.33 -8.70
N CYS A 37 8.07 -7.27 -9.52
CA CYS A 37 7.08 -6.21 -9.34
C CYS A 37 5.65 -6.77 -9.46
N LYS A 38 5.41 -7.61 -10.46
CA LYS A 38 4.10 -8.26 -10.62
C LYS A 38 3.76 -9.18 -9.46
N ASN A 39 4.75 -9.88 -8.91
CA ASN A 39 4.54 -10.69 -7.70
C ASN A 39 4.15 -9.83 -6.51
N GLY A 40 4.75 -8.64 -6.38
CA GLY A 40 4.38 -7.68 -5.35
C GLY A 40 2.93 -7.23 -5.49
N ILE A 41 2.49 -6.98 -6.71
CA ILE A 41 1.09 -6.62 -7.01
C ILE A 41 0.15 -7.75 -6.56
N GLU A 42 0.47 -9.01 -6.90
CA GLU A 42 -0.34 -10.14 -6.49
C GLU A 42 -0.39 -10.27 -4.97
N SER A 43 0.72 -9.97 -4.30
CA SER A 43 0.77 -9.96 -2.84
C SER A 43 -0.18 -8.92 -2.26
N VAL A 44 -0.23 -7.71 -2.83
CA VAL A 44 -1.17 -6.68 -2.38
C VAL A 44 -2.61 -7.14 -2.59
N LYS A 45 -2.92 -7.70 -3.75
CA LYS A 45 -4.26 -8.20 -4.05
C LYS A 45 -4.73 -9.27 -3.06
N LYS A 46 -3.81 -10.15 -2.66
CA LYS A 46 -4.11 -11.23 -1.72
C LYS A 46 -4.23 -10.74 -0.29
N ASN A 47 -3.33 -9.88 0.13
CA ASN A 47 -3.20 -9.52 1.55
C ASN A 47 -4.09 -8.35 1.97
N ALA A 48 -4.32 -7.36 1.10
CA ALA A 48 -5.07 -6.17 1.48
C ALA A 48 -6.47 -6.48 2.01
N PRO A 49 -7.28 -7.36 1.35
CA PRO A 49 -8.64 -7.60 1.84
C PRO A 49 -8.73 -8.26 3.21
N ILE A 50 -7.69 -9.01 3.60
CA ILE A 50 -7.68 -9.77 4.86
C ILE A 50 -6.75 -9.19 5.91
N ALA A 51 -6.03 -8.11 5.58
CA ALA A 51 -5.05 -7.52 6.48
C ALA A 51 -5.70 -6.92 7.72
N ASN A 52 -5.06 -7.13 8.85
CA ASN A 52 -5.44 -6.49 10.11
C ASN A 52 -5.00 -5.03 10.10
N LEU A 53 -5.54 -4.24 11.02
CA LEU A 53 -5.14 -2.84 11.18
C LEU A 53 -4.39 -2.68 12.49
N GLU A 54 -3.16 -2.18 12.42
CA GLU A 54 -2.39 -1.83 13.62
C GLU A 54 -2.23 -0.31 13.64
N ASP A 55 -2.87 0.33 14.60
CA ASP A 55 -2.80 1.78 14.76
C ASP A 55 -1.68 2.12 15.73
N GLN A 56 -0.57 2.61 15.20
CA GLN A 56 0.60 2.97 15.99
C GLN A 56 0.55 4.41 16.51
N THR A 57 -0.56 5.11 16.27
CA THR A 57 -0.73 6.50 16.72
C THR A 57 -1.38 6.60 18.10
N VAL A 58 -1.80 5.48 18.68
CA VAL A 58 -2.45 5.43 19.98
C VAL A 58 -1.60 4.68 20.99
N GLU A 59 -1.79 4.93 22.28
CA GLU A 59 -1.08 4.22 23.35
C GLU A 59 -2.07 3.59 24.32
N PRO A 60 -1.84 2.32 24.68
CA PRO A 60 -0.80 1.43 24.15
C PRO A 60 -1.12 0.96 22.74
N VAL A 61 -0.08 0.66 21.94
CA VAL A 61 -0.26 0.10 20.62
C VAL A 61 -0.62 -1.37 20.75
N GLU A 62 -1.75 -1.76 20.18
CA GLU A 62 -2.11 -3.17 20.10
C GLU A 62 -1.50 -3.74 18.83
N LYS A 63 -0.51 -4.60 18.99
CA LYS A 63 0.18 -5.19 17.83
C LYS A 63 -0.71 -6.21 17.15
N ALA A 64 -0.81 -6.09 15.83
CA ALA A 64 -1.56 -7.03 15.02
C ALA A 64 -0.61 -8.03 14.38
N VAL A 65 -1.17 -9.18 13.95
CA VAL A 65 -0.38 -10.17 13.21
C VAL A 65 -0.44 -9.87 11.72
N ASN A 66 0.60 -10.30 11.00
CA ASN A 66 0.66 -10.16 9.55
C ASN A 66 -0.35 -11.09 8.87
N PRO A 67 -0.90 -10.72 7.71
CA PRO A 67 -0.69 -9.45 7.03
C PRO A 67 -1.42 -8.32 7.75
N LYS A 68 -0.85 -7.11 7.68
CA LYS A 68 -1.46 -5.98 8.39
C LYS A 68 -1.15 -4.66 7.70
N PHE A 69 -2.04 -3.68 7.91
CA PHE A 69 -1.74 -2.28 7.65
C PHE A 69 -1.24 -1.67 8.95
N GLU A 70 -0.10 -0.99 8.90
CA GLU A 70 0.41 -0.21 10.04
C GLU A 70 0.15 1.26 9.74
N VAL A 71 -0.58 1.92 10.63
CA VAL A 71 -0.85 3.37 10.55
C VAL A 71 0.04 4.06 11.57
N TYR A 72 0.81 5.03 11.14
CA TYR A 72 1.76 5.73 12.01
C TYR A 72 1.85 7.20 11.63
N GLU A 73 2.40 7.99 12.55
CA GLU A 73 2.70 9.41 12.31
C GLU A 73 4.18 9.53 11.99
N ASP A 74 4.52 10.25 10.91
CA ASP A 74 5.91 10.42 10.52
C ASP A 74 6.54 11.63 11.23
N LYS A 75 7.82 11.90 10.95
CA LYS A 75 8.57 12.98 11.61
C LYS A 75 8.03 14.37 11.30
N ALA A 76 7.34 14.51 10.16
CA ALA A 76 6.74 15.77 9.75
C ALA A 76 5.34 15.99 10.35
N GLY A 77 4.85 15.02 11.12
CA GLY A 77 3.52 15.09 11.72
C GLY A 77 2.40 14.65 10.81
N GLU A 78 2.72 14.00 9.71
CA GLU A 78 1.73 13.46 8.79
C GLU A 78 1.46 11.99 9.05
N TYR A 79 0.25 11.55 8.73
CA TYR A 79 -0.16 10.16 8.95
C TYR A 79 0.08 9.36 7.68
N ARG A 80 0.69 8.19 7.85
CA ARG A 80 1.02 7.27 6.75
C ARG A 80 0.57 5.87 7.11
N PHE A 81 0.35 5.06 6.08
CA PHE A 81 0.16 3.63 6.29
C PHE A 81 1.11 2.84 5.41
N ARG A 82 1.37 1.61 5.83
CA ARG A 82 2.09 0.63 5.02
C ARG A 82 1.43 -0.72 5.18
N LEU A 83 1.46 -1.51 4.11
CA LEU A 83 0.90 -2.86 4.12
C LEU A 83 2.04 -3.86 4.21
N LYS A 84 1.97 -4.74 5.19
CA LYS A 84 2.91 -5.84 5.37
C LYS A 84 2.27 -7.15 4.94
N ALA A 85 3.01 -7.94 4.18
CA ALA A 85 2.57 -9.28 3.78
C ALA A 85 2.73 -10.26 4.96
N LYS A 86 2.32 -11.50 4.75
CA LYS A 86 2.44 -12.54 5.79
C LYS A 86 3.85 -12.73 6.30
N ASN A 87 4.85 -12.54 5.43
CA ASN A 87 6.26 -12.68 5.80
C ASN A 87 6.84 -11.44 6.48
N GLY A 88 6.03 -10.40 6.70
CA GLY A 88 6.46 -9.18 7.36
C GLY A 88 7.10 -8.14 6.43
N GLU A 89 7.21 -8.40 5.15
CA GLU A 89 7.77 -7.44 4.22
C GLU A 89 6.77 -6.34 3.87
N VAL A 90 7.25 -5.11 3.76
CA VAL A 90 6.42 -3.98 3.32
C VAL A 90 6.23 -4.09 1.81
N ILE A 91 5.00 -4.25 1.38
CA ILE A 91 4.67 -4.44 -0.04
C ILE A 91 4.01 -3.21 -0.65
N ALA A 92 3.52 -2.28 0.16
CA ALA A 92 2.97 -1.01 -0.33
C ALA A 92 2.97 0.00 0.81
N ALA A 93 3.11 1.28 0.45
CA ALA A 93 3.10 2.38 1.42
C ALA A 93 2.38 3.57 0.84
N SER A 94 1.80 4.39 1.71
CA SER A 94 1.07 5.59 1.30
C SER A 94 1.96 6.83 1.33
N GLU A 95 1.44 7.91 0.75
CA GLU A 95 1.96 9.26 0.98
C GLU A 95 1.52 9.74 2.36
N GLY A 96 2.00 10.91 2.78
CA GLY A 96 1.58 11.52 4.04
C GLY A 96 0.23 12.18 3.92
N TYR A 97 -0.62 11.94 4.90
CA TYR A 97 -1.93 12.59 5.03
C TYR A 97 -1.88 13.56 6.20
N LYS A 98 -2.51 14.71 6.06
CA LYS A 98 -2.57 15.71 7.13
C LYS A 98 -3.51 15.30 8.25
N ALA A 99 -4.52 14.50 7.96
CA ALA A 99 -5.48 14.03 8.94
C ALA A 99 -5.46 12.51 9.03
N LYS A 100 -5.60 12.00 10.25
CA LYS A 100 -5.65 10.56 10.49
C LYS A 100 -6.83 9.91 9.77
N ALA A 101 -7.99 10.59 9.76
CA ALA A 101 -9.16 10.08 9.06
C ALA A 101 -8.91 9.86 7.57
N SER A 102 -8.17 10.76 6.94
CA SER A 102 -7.80 10.62 5.52
C SER A 102 -6.91 9.41 5.31
N CYS A 103 -5.96 9.17 6.22
CA CYS A 103 -5.09 8.00 6.16
C CYS A 103 -5.91 6.70 6.26
N LEU A 104 -6.84 6.65 7.20
CA LEU A 104 -7.70 5.47 7.37
C LEU A 104 -8.58 5.23 6.14
N ASN A 105 -9.08 6.31 5.52
CA ASN A 105 -9.81 6.20 4.26
C ASN A 105 -8.92 5.63 3.16
N GLY A 106 -7.64 5.99 3.16
CA GLY A 106 -6.67 5.42 2.21
C GLY A 106 -6.50 3.92 2.40
N VAL A 107 -6.43 3.46 3.65
CA VAL A 107 -6.36 2.02 3.94
C VAL A 107 -7.59 1.30 3.37
N GLU A 108 -8.79 1.83 3.63
CA GLU A 108 -10.02 1.25 3.09
C GLU A 108 -10.02 1.24 1.57
N SER A 109 -9.50 2.30 0.94
CA SER A 109 -9.42 2.40 -0.50
C SER A 109 -8.53 1.30 -1.08
N VAL A 110 -7.39 1.02 -0.43
CA VAL A 110 -6.53 -0.09 -0.86
C VAL A 110 -7.29 -1.41 -0.74
N GLN A 111 -7.96 -1.64 0.37
CA GLN A 111 -8.71 -2.88 0.59
C GLN A 111 -9.80 -3.09 -0.46
N LYS A 112 -10.46 -2.02 -0.88
CA LYS A 112 -11.55 -2.10 -1.86
C LYS A 112 -11.05 -2.23 -3.29
N ASN A 113 -9.99 -1.50 -3.64
CA ASN A 113 -9.54 -1.41 -5.03
C ASN A 113 -8.59 -2.53 -5.43
N ALA A 114 -7.71 -2.98 -4.50
CA ALA A 114 -6.65 -3.90 -4.86
C ALA A 114 -7.13 -5.23 -5.44
N PRO A 115 -8.14 -5.92 -4.85
CA PRO A 115 -8.48 -7.26 -5.32
C PRO A 115 -8.90 -7.33 -6.79
N GLU A 116 -9.54 -6.29 -7.29
CA GLU A 116 -10.09 -6.27 -8.66
C GLU A 116 -9.39 -5.29 -9.58
N ALA A 117 -8.31 -4.67 -9.10
CA ALA A 117 -7.59 -3.68 -9.90
C ALA A 117 -6.90 -4.33 -11.09
N ASP A 118 -7.00 -3.66 -12.25
CA ASP A 118 -6.28 -4.10 -13.44
C ASP A 118 -4.79 -3.75 -13.30
N VAL A 119 -3.96 -4.53 -13.97
CA VAL A 119 -2.52 -4.27 -14.01
C VAL A 119 -2.18 -3.70 -15.37
N VAL A 120 -1.64 -2.50 -15.40
CA VAL A 120 -1.30 -1.82 -16.66
C VAL A 120 0.14 -1.31 -16.59
N ALA A 121 0.77 -1.20 -17.75
CA ALA A 121 2.10 -0.61 -17.85
C ALA A 121 1.98 0.90 -18.01
N ALA A 122 2.91 1.63 -17.39
CA ALA A 122 2.99 3.08 -17.58
C ALA A 122 3.57 3.39 -18.96
N GLU A 123 3.03 4.38 -19.60
CA GLU A 123 3.54 4.86 -20.88
C GLU A 123 4.62 5.92 -20.71
#